data_edd346f16ec9aad7154c2a69e39f6d5e
#
_entry.id   edd346f16ec9aad7154c2a69e39f6d5e
#
_cell.length_a   1.000
_cell.length_b   1.000
_cell.length_c   1.000
_cell.angle_alpha   90.00
_cell.angle_beta   90.00
_cell.angle_gamma   90.00
#
_symmetry.space_group_name_H-M   'P 1'
#
loop_
_entity.id
_entity.type
_entity.pdbx_description
1 polymer ?
#
loop_
_entity_poly.entity_id
_entity_poly.type
_entity_poly.pdbx_seq_one_letter_code
_entity_poly.pdbx_strand_id
1 'polypeptide(L)'
;MCFGLEKGSLMGEQRPFYEEDNWVKISLAIPFKYNPGTHFVYNNVGPYLAGILVQRRFGCDLVSYLTPRLFSKLGIKRPTWETAPLNSFGAGGLFLTLSELHKFGLFYLNKGK
;
A
#
# COMPACT_ATOMS: atom_id res chain seq x y z
N MET A 1 -5.24 -8.06 -6.36
CA MET A 1 -4.84 -7.19 -7.48
C MET A 1 -5.76 -7.31 -8.69
N CYS A 2 -7.05 -7.45 -8.46
CA CYS A 2 -8.04 -7.54 -9.54
C CYS A 2 -8.81 -6.22 -9.67
N PHE A 3 -8.10 -5.10 -9.76
CA PHE A 3 -8.70 -3.76 -9.80
C PHE A 3 -9.26 -3.38 -11.18
N GLY A 4 -9.02 -4.20 -12.21
CA GLY A 4 -9.49 -3.94 -13.57
C GLY A 4 -8.54 -3.11 -14.44
N LEU A 5 -7.40 -2.70 -13.93
CA LEU A 5 -6.38 -1.97 -14.67
C LEU A 5 -5.54 -2.93 -15.53
N GLU A 6 -5.17 -2.52 -16.75
CA GLU A 6 -4.33 -3.34 -17.62
C GLU A 6 -2.90 -3.43 -17.13
N LYS A 7 -2.33 -2.31 -16.79
CA LYS A 7 -0.98 -2.17 -16.24
C LYS A 7 -1.03 -1.15 -15.12
N GLY A 8 -0.34 -1.41 -14.06
CA GLY A 8 -0.43 -0.56 -12.88
C GLY A 8 0.85 -0.56 -12.06
N SER A 9 1.98 -0.67 -12.73
CA SER A 9 3.26 -0.48 -12.07
C SER A 9 3.54 1.00 -11.94
N LEU A 10 3.63 1.52 -10.73
CA LEU A 10 4.18 2.87 -10.48
C LEU A 10 5.68 2.94 -10.82
N MET A 11 6.29 1.81 -11.17
CA MET A 11 7.67 1.72 -11.65
C MET A 11 7.67 1.41 -13.15
N GLY A 12 8.29 2.22 -13.96
CA GLY A 12 8.45 2.04 -15.41
C GLY A 12 7.57 2.95 -16.24
N GLU A 13 6.51 2.46 -16.86
CA GLU A 13 5.67 3.24 -17.80
C GLU A 13 4.93 4.42 -17.14
N GLN A 14 4.91 4.50 -15.82
CA GLN A 14 4.24 5.54 -15.05
C GLN A 14 5.23 6.51 -14.37
N ARG A 15 6.42 6.66 -14.91
CA ARG A 15 7.37 7.71 -14.51
C ARG A 15 6.76 9.11 -14.41
N PRO A 16 5.80 9.51 -15.28
CA PRO A 16 5.13 10.80 -15.13
C PRO A 16 4.44 11.01 -13.78
N PHE A 17 4.08 9.94 -13.06
CA PHE A 17 3.50 10.07 -11.73
C PHE A 17 4.43 10.75 -10.72
N TYR A 18 5.76 10.57 -10.86
CA TYR A 18 6.71 11.14 -9.90
C TYR A 18 6.90 12.65 -10.05
N GLU A 19 6.49 13.22 -11.18
CA GLU A 19 6.57 14.64 -11.47
C GLU A 19 5.32 15.42 -11.05
N GLU A 20 4.26 14.69 -10.67
CA GLU A 20 2.98 15.28 -10.30
C GLU A 20 2.78 15.30 -8.79
N ASP A 21 2.27 16.41 -8.27
CA ASP A 21 2.01 16.57 -6.84
C ASP A 21 0.81 15.75 -6.34
N ASN A 22 -0.09 15.34 -7.22
CA ASN A 22 -1.33 14.66 -6.85
C ASN A 22 -1.47 13.26 -7.46
N TRP A 23 -0.77 12.31 -6.89
CA TRP A 23 -0.80 10.92 -7.31
C TRP A 23 -2.17 10.25 -7.19
N VAL A 24 -3.02 10.70 -6.27
CA VAL A 24 -4.39 10.19 -6.14
C VAL A 24 -5.20 10.53 -7.39
N LYS A 25 -5.13 11.79 -7.84
CA LYS A 25 -5.84 12.25 -9.05
C LYS A 25 -5.43 11.45 -10.27
N ILE A 26 -4.14 11.26 -10.47
CA ILE A 26 -3.61 10.50 -11.60
C ILE A 26 -4.02 9.04 -11.51
N SER A 27 -3.89 8.43 -10.32
CA SER A 27 -4.30 7.03 -10.09
C SER A 27 -5.76 6.79 -10.44
N LEU A 28 -6.63 7.74 -10.12
CA LEU A 28 -8.07 7.66 -10.43
C LEU A 28 -8.39 7.95 -11.89
N ALA A 29 -7.49 8.57 -12.63
CA ALA A 29 -7.65 8.85 -14.07
C ALA A 29 -7.25 7.66 -14.95
N ILE A 30 -6.63 6.62 -14.41
CA ILE A 30 -6.22 5.44 -15.18
C ILE A 30 -7.48 4.67 -15.64
N PRO A 31 -7.65 4.42 -16.95
CA PRO A 31 -8.82 3.73 -17.45
C PRO A 31 -8.84 2.26 -17.03
N PHE A 32 -10.04 1.74 -16.80
CA PHE A 32 -10.26 0.31 -16.58
C PHE A 32 -10.29 -0.42 -17.92
N LYS A 33 -9.54 -1.51 -18.04
CA LYS A 33 -9.57 -2.41 -19.19
C LYS A 33 -10.43 -3.64 -18.93
N TYR A 34 -10.50 -4.08 -17.69
CA TYR A 34 -11.23 -5.28 -17.29
C TYR A 34 -12.25 -4.94 -16.22
N ASN A 35 -13.33 -5.71 -16.15
CA ASN A 35 -14.23 -5.60 -15.01
C ASN A 35 -13.49 -5.95 -13.71
N PRO A 36 -13.59 -5.13 -12.67
CA PRO A 36 -12.97 -5.41 -11.38
C PRO A 36 -13.33 -6.81 -10.87
N GLY A 37 -12.35 -7.51 -10.32
CA GLY A 37 -12.53 -8.87 -9.82
C GLY A 37 -12.34 -10.00 -10.86
N THR A 38 -12.29 -9.70 -12.16
CA THR A 38 -12.26 -10.74 -13.21
C THR A 38 -10.85 -11.14 -13.65
N HIS A 39 -9.89 -10.22 -13.61
CA HIS A 39 -8.53 -10.47 -14.10
C HIS A 39 -7.50 -10.05 -13.06
N PHE A 40 -6.53 -10.92 -12.82
CA PHE A 40 -5.37 -10.59 -12.00
C PHE A 40 -4.33 -9.85 -12.85
N VAL A 41 -4.03 -8.62 -12.46
CA VAL A 41 -2.91 -7.84 -13.00
C VAL A 41 -2.15 -7.25 -11.83
N TYR A 42 -0.85 -7.55 -11.74
CA TYR A 42 -0.03 -6.94 -10.70
C TYR A 42 0.04 -5.43 -10.90
N ASN A 43 -0.33 -4.67 -9.87
CA ASN A 43 -0.20 -3.21 -9.90
C ASN A 43 -0.01 -2.65 -8.49
N ASN A 44 0.61 -1.49 -8.40
CA ASN A 44 0.85 -0.75 -7.16
C ASN A 44 -0.21 0.34 -6.91
N VAL A 45 -1.00 0.67 -7.90
CA VAL A 45 -2.04 1.72 -7.81
C VAL A 45 -3.13 1.32 -6.83
N GLY A 46 -3.62 0.08 -6.92
CA GLY A 46 -4.66 -0.41 -6.02
C GLY A 46 -4.27 -0.39 -4.55
N PRO A 47 -3.14 -1.00 -4.15
CA PRO A 47 -2.63 -0.91 -2.77
C PRO A 47 -2.36 0.53 -2.32
N TYR A 48 -1.85 1.40 -3.19
CA TYR A 48 -1.67 2.81 -2.89
C TYR A 48 -3.01 3.49 -2.56
N LEU A 49 -4.01 3.36 -3.41
CA LEU A 49 -5.34 3.93 -3.18
C LEU A 49 -6.02 3.36 -1.93
N ALA A 50 -5.86 2.06 -1.66
CA ALA A 50 -6.35 1.44 -0.42
C ALA A 50 -5.70 2.08 0.82
N GLY A 51 -4.38 2.32 0.78
CA GLY A 51 -3.67 3.05 1.83
C GLY A 51 -4.19 4.48 2.02
N ILE A 52 -4.45 5.19 0.92
CA ILE A 52 -5.05 6.54 0.96
C ILE A 52 -6.45 6.53 1.61
N LEU A 53 -7.29 5.56 1.27
CA LEU A 53 -8.62 5.43 1.88
C LEU A 53 -8.54 5.26 3.40
N VAL A 54 -7.63 4.42 3.88
CA VAL A 54 -7.40 4.24 5.32
C VAL A 54 -6.96 5.55 5.96
N GLN A 55 -5.96 6.22 5.41
CA GLN A 55 -5.43 7.46 5.94
C GLN A 55 -6.49 8.57 6.00
N ARG A 56 -7.28 8.73 4.94
CA ARG A 56 -8.39 9.70 4.91
C ARG A 56 -9.49 9.37 5.90
N ARG A 57 -9.85 8.09 6.04
CA ARG A 57 -10.93 7.65 6.95
C ARG A 57 -10.59 7.87 8.41
N PHE A 58 -9.32 7.70 8.78
CA PHE A 58 -8.88 7.73 10.18
C PHE A 58 -8.07 8.97 10.55
N GLY A 59 -7.75 9.84 9.59
CA GLY A 59 -7.05 11.09 9.83
C GLY A 59 -5.60 10.94 10.30
N CYS A 60 -4.95 9.80 10.01
CA CYS A 60 -3.57 9.52 10.41
C CYS A 60 -2.84 8.71 9.34
N ASP A 61 -1.50 8.68 9.39
CA ASP A 61 -0.68 7.87 8.52
C ASP A 61 -0.82 6.36 8.80
N LEU A 62 -0.33 5.51 7.88
CA LEU A 62 -0.47 4.05 8.00
C LEU A 62 0.29 3.47 9.18
N VAL A 63 1.44 4.02 9.56
CA VAL A 63 2.20 3.55 10.72
C VAL A 63 1.41 3.81 11.99
N SER A 64 0.92 5.03 12.17
CA SER A 64 0.08 5.41 13.31
C SER A 64 -1.20 4.58 13.40
N TYR A 65 -1.85 4.33 12.25
CA TYR A 65 -3.04 3.49 12.20
C TYR A 65 -2.78 2.02 12.56
N LEU A 66 -1.70 1.44 12.03
CA LEU A 66 -1.39 0.01 12.19
C LEU A 66 -0.65 -0.29 13.50
N THR A 67 0.02 0.68 14.11
CA THR A 67 0.79 0.44 15.34
C THR A 67 -0.06 -0.21 16.44
N PRO A 68 -1.19 0.34 16.89
CA PRO A 68 -2.00 -0.29 17.94
C PRO A 68 -2.76 -1.54 17.45
N ARG A 69 -2.97 -1.70 16.15
CA ARG A 69 -3.80 -2.77 15.58
C ARG A 69 -3.01 -4.00 15.18
N LEU A 70 -1.78 -3.80 14.73
CA LEU A 70 -0.94 -4.85 14.17
C LEU A 70 0.48 -4.82 14.75
N PHE A 71 1.21 -3.74 14.58
CA PHE A 71 2.64 -3.70 14.87
C PHE A 71 2.96 -3.96 16.34
N SER A 72 2.28 -3.30 17.26
CA SER A 72 2.47 -3.54 18.70
C SER A 72 2.12 -4.97 19.12
N LYS A 73 1.07 -5.55 18.53
CA LYS A 73 0.65 -6.93 18.83
C LYS A 73 1.68 -7.95 18.34
N LEU A 74 2.37 -7.68 17.25
CA LEU A 74 3.46 -8.50 16.72
C LEU A 74 4.81 -8.19 17.37
N GLY A 75 4.88 -7.21 18.27
CA GLY A 75 6.13 -6.76 18.87
C GLY A 75 7.07 -6.11 17.85
N ILE A 76 6.51 -5.46 16.82
CA ILE A 76 7.23 -4.62 15.85
C ILE A 76 7.28 -3.22 16.44
N LYS A 77 8.48 -2.73 16.73
CA LYS A 77 8.64 -1.54 17.57
C LYS A 77 8.81 -0.23 16.81
N ARG A 78 9.44 -0.25 15.66
CA ARG A 78 9.83 0.95 14.90
C ARG A 78 9.70 0.75 13.39
N PRO A 79 8.52 0.45 12.85
CA PRO A 79 8.36 0.40 11.42
C PRO A 79 8.49 1.83 10.87
N THR A 80 9.18 1.96 9.75
CA THR A 80 9.18 3.19 8.97
C THR A 80 8.56 2.92 7.62
N TRP A 81 7.85 3.90 7.09
CA TRP A 81 7.16 3.77 5.82
C TRP A 81 7.43 4.98 4.94
N GLU A 82 7.85 4.73 3.70
CA GLU A 82 8.04 5.81 2.73
C GLU A 82 6.73 6.57 2.51
N THR A 83 6.87 7.86 2.28
CA THR A 83 5.75 8.72 1.92
C THR A 83 5.82 9.05 0.44
N ALA A 84 4.73 8.85 -0.27
CA ALA A 84 4.43 9.56 -1.51
C ALA A 84 4.00 11.00 -1.13
N PRO A 85 3.99 11.97 -2.04
CA PRO A 85 3.63 13.33 -1.66
C PRO A 85 2.41 13.37 -0.74
N LEU A 86 2.60 13.83 0.50
CA LEU A 86 1.58 14.00 1.55
C LEU A 86 1.02 12.73 2.23
N ASN A 87 1.35 11.50 1.80
CA ASN A 87 0.74 10.28 2.36
C ASN A 87 1.74 9.13 2.44
N SER A 88 1.52 8.16 3.33
CA SER A 88 2.28 6.91 3.31
C SER A 88 2.07 6.15 2.01
N PHE A 89 3.16 5.64 1.43
CA PHE A 89 3.11 4.93 0.16
C PHE A 89 2.65 3.48 0.36
N GLY A 90 1.34 3.26 0.43
CA GLY A 90 0.73 1.96 0.73
C GLY A 90 1.07 0.82 -0.24
N ALA A 91 1.75 1.10 -1.35
CA ALA A 91 2.15 0.08 -2.34
C ALA A 91 3.55 -0.50 -2.09
N GLY A 92 4.34 0.09 -1.22
CA GLY A 92 5.70 -0.34 -0.92
C GLY A 92 6.36 0.57 0.11
N GLY A 93 7.67 0.41 0.29
CA GLY A 93 8.45 1.31 1.14
C GLY A 93 8.25 1.11 2.65
N LEU A 94 7.70 -0.01 3.09
CA LEU A 94 7.69 -0.39 4.50
C LEU A 94 9.03 -1.04 4.87
N PHE A 95 9.74 -0.45 5.82
CA PHE A 95 11.01 -0.94 6.33
C PHE A 95 10.81 -1.64 7.67
N LEU A 96 11.26 -2.87 7.71
CA LEU A 96 11.25 -3.74 8.89
C LEU A 96 12.61 -4.41 9.03
N THR A 97 13.01 -4.74 10.25
CA THR A 97 14.13 -5.65 10.45
C THR A 97 13.76 -7.08 10.01
N LEU A 98 14.74 -7.92 9.75
CA LEU A 98 14.53 -9.33 9.42
C LEU A 98 13.71 -10.06 10.51
N SER A 99 14.00 -9.78 11.78
CA SER A 99 13.28 -10.35 12.92
C SER A 99 11.80 -9.91 12.94
N GLU A 100 11.51 -8.66 12.59
CA GLU A 100 10.13 -8.15 12.52
C GLU A 100 9.37 -8.73 11.34
N LEU A 101 10.03 -8.87 10.18
CA LEU A 101 9.45 -9.54 9.02
C LEU A 101 9.14 -11.01 9.33
N HIS A 102 10.03 -11.71 10.07
CA HIS A 102 9.77 -13.08 10.53
C HIS A 102 8.52 -13.20 11.41
N LYS A 103 8.30 -12.27 12.35
CA LYS A 103 7.09 -12.23 13.17
C LYS A 103 5.82 -12.08 12.33
N PHE A 104 5.88 -11.24 11.31
CA PHE A 104 4.77 -11.09 10.37
C PHE A 104 4.51 -12.38 9.59
N GLY A 105 5.55 -13.08 9.16
CA GLY A 105 5.44 -14.40 8.53
C GLY A 105 4.79 -15.45 9.45
N LEU A 106 5.19 -15.51 10.72
CA LEU A 106 4.58 -16.39 11.71
C LEU A 106 3.10 -16.08 11.96
N PHE A 107 2.73 -14.80 11.99
CA PHE A 107 1.34 -14.39 12.09
C PHE A 107 0.49 -14.95 10.95
N TYR A 108 1.01 -14.91 9.71
CA TYR A 108 0.34 -15.52 8.56
C TYR A 108 0.26 -17.04 8.67
N LEU A 109 1.36 -17.70 9.04
CA LEU A 109 1.42 -19.15 9.24
C LEU A 109 0.39 -19.62 10.28
N ASN A 110 0.19 -18.83 11.32
CA ASN A 110 -0.76 -19.09 12.41
C ASN A 110 -2.19 -18.57 12.10
N LYS A 111 -2.50 -18.30 10.82
CA LYS A 111 -3.84 -17.87 10.36
C LYS A 111 -4.33 -16.59 11.04
N GLY A 112 -3.43 -15.67 11.33
CA GLY A 112 -3.77 -14.38 11.95
C GLY A 112 -3.98 -14.41 13.47
N LYS A 113 -3.45 -15.43 14.14
CA LYS A 113 -3.51 -15.61 15.60
C LYS A 113 -2.15 -15.37 16.25
#